data_2a5213f507b01bf112bcc88f6fc0015d
#
_entry.id   2a5213f507b01bf112bcc88f6fc0015d
#
_cell.length_a   1.000
_cell.length_b   1.000
_cell.length_c   1.000
_cell.angle_alpha   90.00
_cell.angle_beta   90.00
_cell.angle_gamma   90.00
#
_symmetry.space_group_name_H-M   'P 1'
#
loop_
_entity.id
_entity.type
_entity.pdbx_description
1 polymer ?
#
loop_
_entity_poly.entity_id
_entity_poly.type
_entity_poly.pdbx_seq_one_letter_code
_entity_poly.pdbx_strand_id
1 'polypeptide(L)'
;MKKNILTLLLAFVALTGQAQTKIWNEVVSGYSNASSMVTITKVAMFDDRTELTLHIDFIKGQWIRIAKNTVIKANGIDYAVKDATVLTLGEQYTLPEDTLNFVLTFEPIPTTTKIVDLVEPNGWVVTNIRSAKDLPEGLTDTYWRDEATGDWFIGFAKEHVTKVSQVMAHLHNLT
;
A
#
# COMPACT_ATOMS: atom_id res chain seq x y z
N MET A 1 -59.87 -40.49 -4.01
CA MET A 1 -59.18 -39.37 -4.67
C MET A 1 -58.06 -38.94 -3.75
N LYS A 2 -56.79 -39.28 -4.09
CA LYS A 2 -55.59 -38.93 -3.33
C LYS A 2 -55.01 -37.65 -3.93
N LYS A 3 -55.00 -36.56 -3.16
CA LYS A 3 -54.36 -35.31 -3.58
C LYS A 3 -52.85 -35.41 -3.26
N ASN A 4 -52.04 -35.51 -4.28
CA ASN A 4 -50.59 -35.40 -4.14
C ASN A 4 -50.24 -33.94 -3.99
N ILE A 5 -49.78 -33.53 -2.80
CA ILE A 5 -49.19 -32.22 -2.54
C ILE A 5 -47.71 -32.34 -2.93
N LEU A 6 -47.37 -31.79 -4.10
CA LEU A 6 -46.00 -31.64 -4.51
C LEU A 6 -45.37 -30.49 -3.73
N THR A 7 -44.62 -30.82 -2.68
CA THR A 7 -43.85 -29.85 -1.94
C THR A 7 -42.64 -29.47 -2.74
N LEU A 8 -42.69 -28.31 -3.40
CA LEU A 8 -41.54 -27.71 -4.09
C LEU A 8 -40.59 -27.18 -3.03
N LEU A 9 -39.56 -27.97 -2.70
CA LEU A 9 -38.47 -27.56 -1.83
C LEU A 9 -37.55 -26.61 -2.66
N LEU A 10 -37.79 -25.30 -2.53
CA LEU A 10 -36.83 -24.30 -3.03
C LEU A 10 -35.59 -24.39 -2.15
N ALA A 11 -34.59 -25.10 -2.66
CA ALA A 11 -33.24 -25.02 -2.13
C ALA A 11 -32.69 -23.60 -2.43
N PHE A 12 -32.80 -22.70 -1.46
CA PHE A 12 -32.03 -21.48 -1.44
C PHE A 12 -30.56 -21.90 -1.27
N VAL A 13 -29.85 -22.08 -2.40
CA VAL A 13 -28.41 -22.10 -2.40
C VAL A 13 -28.00 -20.68 -2.03
N ALA A 14 -27.77 -20.44 -0.74
CA ALA A 14 -27.05 -19.27 -0.30
C ALA A 14 -25.63 -19.39 -0.94
N LEU A 15 -25.46 -18.72 -2.06
CA LEU A 15 -24.12 -18.37 -2.55
C LEU A 15 -23.51 -17.49 -1.47
N THR A 16 -22.85 -18.13 -0.50
CA THR A 16 -21.89 -17.46 0.34
C THR A 16 -20.77 -17.07 -0.61
N GLY A 17 -20.89 -15.88 -1.19
CA GLY A 17 -19.78 -15.26 -1.90
C GLY A 17 -18.61 -15.27 -0.93
N GLN A 18 -17.60 -16.08 -1.22
CA GLN A 18 -16.37 -16.03 -0.44
C GLN A 18 -15.85 -14.62 -0.64
N ALA A 19 -15.74 -13.87 0.44
CA ALA A 19 -15.16 -12.53 0.43
C ALA A 19 -13.82 -12.62 -0.30
N GLN A 20 -13.74 -12.00 -1.48
CA GLN A 20 -12.56 -12.07 -2.31
C GLN A 20 -11.49 -11.21 -1.66
N THR A 21 -10.46 -11.84 -1.09
CA THR A 21 -9.38 -11.14 -0.41
C THR A 21 -8.09 -11.27 -1.21
N LYS A 22 -7.43 -10.15 -1.46
CA LYS A 22 -6.09 -10.11 -2.04
C LYS A 22 -5.13 -9.43 -1.08
N ILE A 23 -4.03 -10.08 -0.75
CA ILE A 23 -3.05 -9.58 0.21
C ILE A 23 -1.67 -9.52 -0.44
N TRP A 24 -1.03 -8.36 -0.35
CA TRP A 24 0.39 -8.16 -0.64
C TRP A 24 1.15 -8.08 0.68
N ASN A 25 1.87 -9.13 1.04
CA ASN A 25 2.71 -9.17 2.24
C ASN A 25 4.13 -8.64 1.98
N GLU A 26 4.55 -8.69 0.73
CA GLU A 26 5.81 -8.12 0.24
C GLU A 26 5.45 -6.97 -0.70
N VAL A 27 5.66 -5.76 -0.24
CA VAL A 27 5.27 -4.54 -0.95
C VAL A 27 6.50 -3.78 -1.39
N VAL A 28 6.48 -3.34 -2.63
CA VAL A 28 7.46 -2.40 -3.17
C VAL A 28 6.75 -1.13 -3.62
N SER A 29 7.43 -0.01 -3.55
CA SER A 29 6.94 1.26 -4.05
C SER A 29 7.96 1.92 -4.97
N GLY A 30 7.49 2.77 -5.87
CA GLY A 30 8.33 3.62 -6.69
C GLY A 30 8.80 4.85 -5.92
N TYR A 31 8.39 6.04 -6.37
CA TYR A 31 8.74 7.28 -5.68
C TYR A 31 7.99 7.42 -4.35
N SER A 32 8.69 7.96 -3.34
CA SER A 32 8.11 8.44 -2.09
C SER A 32 8.82 9.74 -1.66
N ASN A 33 8.04 10.78 -1.37
CA ASN A 33 8.59 12.00 -0.76
C ASN A 33 8.90 11.86 0.75
N ALA A 34 8.55 10.71 1.34
CA ALA A 34 8.77 10.38 2.75
C ALA A 34 9.56 9.06 2.92
N SER A 35 10.34 8.63 1.93
CA SER A 35 11.02 7.33 1.89
C SER A 35 11.99 7.08 3.06
N SER A 36 12.51 8.15 3.68
CA SER A 36 13.36 8.02 4.86
C SER A 36 12.60 7.79 6.17
N MET A 37 11.28 7.94 6.15
CA MET A 37 10.43 7.92 7.34
C MET A 37 9.27 6.94 7.23
N VAL A 38 8.70 6.74 6.05
CA VAL A 38 7.47 5.97 5.84
C VAL A 38 7.71 4.79 4.92
N THR A 39 7.36 3.59 5.38
CA THR A 39 7.37 2.37 4.58
C THR A 39 5.99 1.72 4.60
N ILE A 40 5.47 1.35 3.43
CA ILE A 40 4.26 0.54 3.33
C ILE A 40 4.67 -0.92 3.33
N THR A 41 4.25 -1.66 4.37
CA THR A 41 4.69 -3.04 4.59
C THR A 41 3.66 -4.07 4.13
N LYS A 42 2.38 -3.68 4.02
CA LYS A 42 1.30 -4.57 3.60
C LYS A 42 0.17 -3.82 2.94
N VAL A 43 -0.45 -4.43 1.93
CA VAL A 43 -1.73 -4.02 1.37
C VAL A 43 -2.68 -5.19 1.41
N ALA A 44 -3.88 -5.00 1.98
CA ALA A 44 -4.92 -6.00 2.02
C ALA A 44 -6.22 -5.43 1.43
N MET A 45 -6.75 -6.08 0.40
CA MET A 45 -7.95 -5.71 -0.31
C MET A 45 -9.06 -6.69 0.05
N PHE A 46 -10.13 -6.18 0.64
CA PHE A 46 -11.33 -6.91 1.01
C PHE A 46 -12.52 -6.41 0.19
N ASP A 47 -13.64 -7.09 0.25
CA ASP A 47 -14.86 -6.67 -0.47
C ASP A 47 -15.45 -5.37 0.10
N ASP A 48 -15.22 -5.09 1.38
CA ASP A 48 -15.81 -3.97 2.13
C ASP A 48 -14.81 -2.84 2.43
N ARG A 49 -13.50 -3.08 2.27
CA ARG A 49 -12.45 -2.11 2.59
C ARG A 49 -11.10 -2.47 1.96
N THR A 50 -10.19 -1.53 2.01
CA THR A 50 -8.76 -1.74 1.72
C THR A 50 -7.95 -1.26 2.91
N GLU A 51 -6.95 -2.04 3.31
CA GLU A 51 -6.05 -1.71 4.41
C GLU A 51 -4.62 -1.57 3.92
N LEU A 52 -3.96 -0.46 4.29
CA LEU A 52 -2.52 -0.25 4.15
C LEU A 52 -1.89 -0.29 5.53
N THR A 53 -0.93 -1.18 5.74
CA THR A 53 -0.08 -1.18 6.93
C THR A 53 1.16 -0.33 6.66
N LEU A 54 1.39 0.67 7.50
CA LEU A 54 2.52 1.58 7.44
C LEU A 54 3.44 1.35 8.64
N HIS A 55 4.73 1.44 8.36
CA HIS A 55 5.79 1.53 9.35
C HIS A 55 6.42 2.91 9.26
N ILE A 56 6.55 3.58 10.40
CA ILE A 56 7.18 4.90 10.54
C ILE A 56 8.46 4.73 11.34
N ASP A 57 9.55 5.27 10.80
CA ASP A 57 10.81 5.53 11.49
C ASP A 57 10.94 7.05 11.67
N PHE A 58 10.74 7.56 12.88
CA PHE A 58 10.83 8.97 13.15
C PHE A 58 11.19 9.21 14.62
N ILE A 59 11.66 10.40 14.94
CA ILE A 59 12.18 10.73 16.27
C ILE A 59 11.05 10.76 17.31
N LYS A 60 11.21 10.04 18.42
CA LYS A 60 10.33 10.11 19.60
C LYS A 60 10.05 11.55 20.01
N GLY A 61 8.81 11.83 20.35
CA GLY A 61 8.33 13.15 20.74
C GLY A 61 8.02 14.09 19.57
N GLN A 62 8.37 13.72 18.34
CA GLN A 62 7.87 14.40 17.14
C GLN A 62 6.43 13.96 16.87
N TRP A 63 5.76 14.66 15.96
CA TRP A 63 4.38 14.36 15.64
C TRP A 63 4.19 14.07 14.15
N ILE A 64 3.20 13.26 13.87
CA ILE A 64 2.70 12.99 12.53
C ILE A 64 1.20 13.31 12.48
N ARG A 65 0.67 13.46 11.30
CA ARG A 65 -0.77 13.62 11.05
C ARG A 65 -1.11 13.00 9.70
N ILE A 66 -2.22 12.29 9.64
CA ILE A 66 -2.82 11.83 8.40
C ILE A 66 -4.06 12.68 8.09
N ALA A 67 -4.07 13.36 6.97
CA ALA A 67 -5.18 14.23 6.58
C ALA A 67 -6.45 13.41 6.28
N LYS A 68 -7.63 13.97 6.63
CA LYS A 68 -8.93 13.31 6.36
C LYS A 68 -9.26 13.13 4.88
N ASN A 69 -8.58 13.87 4.01
CA ASN A 69 -8.72 13.79 2.56
C ASN A 69 -7.60 13.00 1.87
N THR A 70 -6.88 12.18 2.63
CA THR A 70 -5.94 11.20 2.09
C THR A 70 -6.69 10.17 1.25
N VAL A 71 -6.11 9.78 0.12
CA VAL A 71 -6.71 8.81 -0.80
C VAL A 71 -5.71 7.74 -1.23
N ILE A 72 -6.24 6.58 -1.59
CA ILE A 72 -5.56 5.65 -2.50
C ILE A 72 -6.05 5.95 -3.91
N LYS A 73 -5.12 6.09 -4.86
CA LYS A 73 -5.43 6.15 -6.28
C LYS A 73 -5.20 4.79 -6.92
N ALA A 74 -6.20 4.29 -7.61
CA ALA A 74 -6.13 3.02 -8.33
C ALA A 74 -6.96 3.10 -9.61
N ASN A 75 -6.39 2.72 -10.75
CA ASN A 75 -7.09 2.70 -12.05
C ASN A 75 -7.75 4.06 -12.40
N GLY A 76 -7.16 5.18 -11.99
CA GLY A 76 -7.68 6.54 -12.23
C GLY A 76 -8.82 6.97 -11.29
N ILE A 77 -9.13 6.20 -10.26
CA ILE A 77 -10.16 6.47 -9.26
C ILE A 77 -9.51 6.76 -7.91
N ASP A 78 -10.05 7.71 -7.18
CA ASP A 78 -9.65 8.05 -5.82
C ASP A 78 -10.56 7.34 -4.80
N TYR A 79 -9.95 6.61 -3.87
CA TYR A 79 -10.61 5.88 -2.78
C TYR A 79 -10.25 6.54 -1.47
N ALA A 80 -11.25 7.07 -0.77
CA ALA A 80 -11.05 7.89 0.42
C ALA A 80 -10.61 7.06 1.63
N VAL A 81 -9.73 7.64 2.46
CA VAL A 81 -9.44 7.11 3.80
C VAL A 81 -10.69 7.18 4.68
N LYS A 82 -10.94 6.13 5.43
CA LYS A 82 -12.09 6.03 6.34
C LYS A 82 -11.69 6.04 7.80
N ASP A 83 -10.57 5.38 8.12
CA ASP A 83 -10.12 5.19 9.50
C ASP A 83 -8.62 4.96 9.57
N ALA A 84 -8.07 5.09 10.76
CA ALA A 84 -6.69 4.75 11.10
C ALA A 84 -6.63 4.10 12.48
N THR A 85 -5.82 3.07 12.63
CA THR A 85 -5.49 2.53 13.96
C THR A 85 -4.50 3.46 14.65
N VAL A 86 -4.50 3.50 15.99
CA VAL A 86 -3.55 4.23 16.84
C VAL A 86 -3.71 5.76 16.80
N LEU A 87 -3.98 6.36 15.65
CA LEU A 87 -4.11 7.82 15.49
C LEU A 87 -5.50 8.22 15.00
N THR A 88 -5.88 9.47 15.22
CA THR A 88 -7.12 10.06 14.71
C THR A 88 -6.83 10.84 13.44
N LEU A 89 -7.59 10.58 12.36
CA LEU A 89 -7.45 11.30 11.10
C LEU A 89 -7.64 12.82 11.28
N GLY A 90 -6.72 13.59 10.75
CA GLY A 90 -6.71 15.06 10.81
C GLY A 90 -6.12 15.64 12.10
N GLU A 91 -5.80 14.84 13.09
CA GLU A 91 -5.21 15.28 14.36
C GLU A 91 -3.72 14.96 14.41
N GLN A 92 -2.99 15.75 15.20
CA GLN A 92 -1.58 15.48 15.48
C GLN A 92 -1.46 14.31 16.45
N TYR A 93 -0.61 13.36 16.12
CA TYR A 93 -0.25 12.24 16.98
C TYR A 93 1.24 12.33 17.32
N THR A 94 1.55 12.54 18.60
CA THR A 94 2.94 12.58 19.09
C THR A 94 3.46 11.15 19.26
N LEU A 95 4.59 10.83 18.66
CA LEU A 95 5.18 9.49 18.72
C LEU A 95 5.70 9.20 20.13
N PRO A 96 5.24 8.12 20.77
CA PRO A 96 5.75 7.70 22.07
C PRO A 96 7.12 7.03 21.98
N GLU A 97 7.49 6.51 20.81
CA GLU A 97 8.75 5.82 20.51
C GLU A 97 9.28 6.26 19.13
N ASP A 98 10.52 5.86 18.77
CA ASP A 98 11.15 6.20 17.49
C ASP A 98 10.51 5.47 16.29
N THR A 99 9.67 4.49 16.56
CA THR A 99 8.94 3.74 15.50
C THR A 99 7.45 3.68 15.79
N LEU A 100 6.65 3.59 14.74
CA LEU A 100 5.22 3.39 14.85
C LEU A 100 4.74 2.47 13.71
N ASN A 101 3.90 1.48 14.07
CA ASN A 101 3.13 0.72 13.09
C ASN A 101 1.65 1.06 13.24
N PHE A 102 0.99 1.33 12.12
CA PHE A 102 -0.46 1.58 12.11
C PHE A 102 -1.06 1.16 10.76
N VAL A 103 -2.38 1.06 10.74
CA VAL A 103 -3.15 0.70 9.55
C VAL A 103 -4.03 1.88 9.15
N LEU A 104 -4.02 2.22 7.87
CA LEU A 104 -5.01 3.10 7.25
C LEU A 104 -6.05 2.23 6.56
N THR A 105 -7.32 2.50 6.83
CA THR A 105 -8.45 1.85 6.18
C THR A 105 -9.07 2.80 5.16
N PHE A 106 -9.28 2.30 3.95
CA PHE A 106 -9.85 3.02 2.81
C PHE A 106 -11.11 2.36 2.29
N GLU A 107 -11.82 3.04 1.41
CA GLU A 107 -12.85 2.42 0.57
C GLU A 107 -12.31 1.17 -0.15
N PRO A 108 -13.17 0.18 -0.45
CA PRO A 108 -12.72 -1.04 -1.12
C PRO A 108 -12.25 -0.75 -2.54
N ILE A 109 -11.03 -1.21 -2.87
CA ILE A 109 -10.53 -1.21 -4.24
C ILE A 109 -10.70 -2.61 -4.86
N PRO A 110 -10.89 -2.72 -6.19
CA PRO A 110 -11.03 -4.02 -6.83
C PRO A 110 -9.81 -4.92 -6.57
N THR A 111 -10.03 -6.17 -6.21
CA THR A 111 -8.95 -7.15 -5.96
C THR A 111 -8.12 -7.48 -7.20
N THR A 112 -8.61 -7.10 -8.40
CA THR A 112 -7.86 -7.17 -9.65
C THR A 112 -6.79 -6.08 -9.78
N THR A 113 -6.81 -5.05 -8.92
CA THR A 113 -5.84 -3.95 -8.91
C THR A 113 -4.43 -4.48 -8.70
N LYS A 114 -3.48 -3.96 -9.47
CA LYS A 114 -2.06 -4.36 -9.40
C LYS A 114 -1.14 -3.27 -8.86
N ILE A 115 -1.56 -2.01 -8.98
CA ILE A 115 -0.76 -0.84 -8.60
C ILE A 115 -1.68 0.16 -7.92
N VAL A 116 -1.23 0.75 -6.84
CA VAL A 116 -1.90 1.86 -6.16
C VAL A 116 -0.91 2.95 -5.79
N ASP A 117 -1.40 4.17 -5.63
CA ASP A 117 -0.65 5.29 -5.07
C ASP A 117 -1.33 5.76 -3.79
N LEU A 118 -0.56 6.05 -2.75
CA LEU A 118 -1.02 6.75 -1.56
C LEU A 118 -0.74 8.24 -1.74
N VAL A 119 -1.78 9.06 -1.63
CA VAL A 119 -1.68 10.51 -1.82
C VAL A 119 -2.35 11.23 -0.66
N GLU A 120 -1.57 11.92 0.14
CA GLU A 120 -2.04 12.88 1.13
C GLU A 120 -1.85 14.28 0.55
N PRO A 121 -2.91 15.09 0.39
CA PRO A 121 -2.79 16.45 -0.10
C PRO A 121 -1.92 17.31 0.82
N ASN A 122 -0.83 17.88 0.27
CA ASN A 122 0.21 18.62 1.00
C ASN A 122 0.94 17.80 2.07
N GLY A 123 0.96 16.48 1.94
CA GLY A 123 1.61 15.55 2.84
C GLY A 123 2.37 14.45 2.10
N TRP A 124 2.19 13.23 2.55
CA TRP A 124 2.91 12.08 2.00
C TRP A 124 2.37 11.64 0.64
N VAL A 125 3.29 11.37 -0.27
CA VAL A 125 3.00 10.78 -1.58
C VAL A 125 3.89 9.56 -1.76
N VAL A 126 3.29 8.39 -1.94
CA VAL A 126 3.98 7.14 -2.25
C VAL A 126 3.34 6.56 -3.50
N THR A 127 4.10 6.42 -4.57
CA THR A 127 3.58 5.96 -5.87
C THR A 127 4.03 4.56 -6.23
N ASN A 128 3.32 3.94 -7.19
CA ASN A 128 3.65 2.62 -7.72
C ASN A 128 3.76 1.53 -6.64
N ILE A 129 2.90 1.59 -5.63
CA ILE A 129 2.80 0.57 -4.59
C ILE A 129 2.22 -0.69 -5.21
N ARG A 130 2.94 -1.81 -5.11
CA ARG A 130 2.54 -3.09 -5.69
C ARG A 130 3.11 -4.28 -4.91
N SER A 131 2.62 -5.47 -5.20
CA SER A 131 3.27 -6.70 -4.72
C SER A 131 4.64 -6.88 -5.36
N ALA A 132 5.65 -7.22 -4.58
CA ALA A 132 6.96 -7.59 -5.11
C ALA A 132 6.89 -8.77 -6.11
N LYS A 133 5.89 -9.65 -5.94
CA LYS A 133 5.63 -10.78 -6.85
C LYS A 133 5.13 -10.37 -8.24
N ASP A 134 4.59 -9.15 -8.36
CA ASP A 134 4.08 -8.61 -9.63
C ASP A 134 5.18 -7.83 -10.40
N LEU A 135 6.43 -7.82 -9.90
CA LEU A 135 7.55 -7.26 -10.62
C LEU A 135 7.96 -8.18 -11.79
N PRO A 136 8.31 -7.61 -12.94
CA PRO A 136 8.88 -8.39 -14.02
C PRO A 136 10.14 -9.14 -13.55
N GLU A 137 10.25 -10.39 -13.97
CA GLU A 137 11.42 -11.22 -13.69
C GLU A 137 12.69 -10.53 -14.24
N GLY A 138 13.73 -10.43 -13.42
CA GLY A 138 14.98 -9.75 -13.80
C GLY A 138 15.08 -8.26 -13.46
N LEU A 139 14.02 -7.63 -12.91
CA LEU A 139 14.09 -6.25 -12.42
C LEU A 139 14.38 -6.14 -10.90
N THR A 140 14.39 -7.26 -10.20
CA THR A 140 14.76 -7.30 -8.77
C THR A 140 16.28 -7.26 -8.62
N ASP A 141 16.76 -6.47 -7.67
CA ASP A 141 18.20 -6.32 -7.32
C ASP A 141 19.09 -5.85 -8.48
N THR A 142 18.55 -5.05 -9.39
CA THR A 142 19.27 -4.53 -10.56
C THR A 142 19.39 -3.02 -10.53
N TYR A 143 20.44 -2.50 -11.18
CA TYR A 143 20.67 -1.08 -11.39
C TYR A 143 20.56 -0.80 -12.90
N TRP A 144 19.83 0.23 -13.26
CA TRP A 144 19.60 0.62 -14.63
C TRP A 144 20.14 2.04 -14.85
N ARG A 145 20.78 2.26 -15.97
CA ARG A 145 21.21 3.59 -16.41
C ARG A 145 20.43 3.97 -17.65
N ASP A 146 19.84 5.16 -17.64
CA ASP A 146 19.32 5.75 -18.87
C ASP A 146 20.51 6.24 -19.71
N GLU A 147 20.69 5.68 -20.89
CA GLU A 147 21.80 6.04 -21.79
C GLU A 147 21.63 7.46 -22.36
N ALA A 148 20.41 7.98 -22.47
CA ALA A 148 20.14 9.29 -23.03
C ALA A 148 20.38 10.41 -22.03
N THR A 149 20.01 10.23 -20.75
CA THR A 149 20.16 11.24 -19.69
C THR A 149 21.34 10.99 -18.78
N GLY A 150 21.85 9.77 -18.76
CA GLY A 150 22.89 9.33 -17.83
C GLY A 150 22.39 9.08 -16.41
N ASP A 151 21.08 9.19 -16.18
CA ASP A 151 20.47 8.97 -14.88
C ASP A 151 20.46 7.49 -14.47
N TRP A 152 20.63 7.25 -13.18
CA TRP A 152 20.58 5.91 -12.62
C TRP A 152 19.19 5.64 -12.01
N PHE A 153 18.64 4.50 -12.39
CA PHE A 153 17.42 3.95 -11.80
C PHE A 153 17.77 2.72 -10.98
N ILE A 154 17.21 2.64 -9.77
CA ILE A 154 17.38 1.48 -8.93
C ILE A 154 16.30 0.48 -9.28
N GLY A 155 16.68 -0.71 -9.66
CA GLY A 155 15.81 -1.86 -9.73
C GLY A 155 15.38 -2.24 -8.31
N PHE A 156 14.19 -2.76 -8.17
CA PHE A 156 13.54 -3.04 -6.90
C PHE A 156 14.32 -4.10 -6.12
N ALA A 157 14.82 -3.76 -4.95
CA ALA A 157 15.43 -4.71 -4.04
C ALA A 157 14.35 -5.62 -3.42
N LYS A 158 14.63 -6.92 -3.39
CA LYS A 158 13.69 -7.94 -2.91
C LYS A 158 13.40 -7.83 -1.41
N GLU A 159 14.30 -7.21 -0.65
CA GLU A 159 14.24 -7.20 0.82
C GLU A 159 14.11 -5.81 1.45
N HIS A 160 14.50 -4.75 0.78
CA HIS A 160 14.29 -3.36 1.23
C HIS A 160 14.45 -2.41 0.06
N VAL A 161 13.60 -1.39 -0.01
CA VAL A 161 13.98 -0.13 -0.65
C VAL A 161 15.08 0.48 0.22
N THR A 162 16.28 -0.02 0.06
CA THR A 162 17.45 0.58 0.70
C THR A 162 17.50 2.01 0.19
N LYS A 163 17.40 2.94 1.11
CA LYS A 163 17.33 4.38 0.91
C LYS A 163 18.07 4.81 -0.36
N VAL A 164 17.35 5.32 -1.35
CA VAL A 164 17.93 5.90 -2.58
C VAL A 164 19.12 6.81 -2.25
N SER A 165 19.04 7.54 -1.13
CA SER A 165 20.13 8.36 -0.59
C SER A 165 21.41 7.61 -0.21
N GLN A 166 21.32 6.36 0.27
CA GLN A 166 22.52 5.58 0.63
C GLN A 166 23.19 4.99 -0.62
N VAL A 167 22.39 4.60 -1.60
CA VAL A 167 22.93 4.09 -2.88
C VAL A 167 23.56 5.21 -3.68
N MET A 168 22.95 6.38 -3.74
CA MET A 168 23.54 7.56 -4.40
C MET A 168 24.81 8.01 -3.73
N ALA A 169 24.90 8.00 -2.39
CA ALA A 169 26.13 8.29 -1.67
C ALA A 169 27.25 7.25 -1.95
N HIS A 170 26.87 5.98 -2.08
CA HIS A 170 27.83 4.91 -2.39
C HIS A 170 28.34 5.00 -3.83
N LEU A 171 27.48 5.30 -4.80
CA LEU A 171 27.85 5.49 -6.20
C LEU A 171 28.73 6.73 -6.39
N HIS A 172 28.48 7.80 -5.63
CA HIS A 172 29.31 9.03 -5.69
C HIS A 172 30.74 8.81 -5.18
N ASN A 173 30.98 7.82 -4.32
CA ASN A 173 32.30 7.47 -3.81
C ASN A 173 33.06 6.46 -4.71
N LEU A 174 32.44 5.99 -5.79
CA LEU A 174 33.06 5.07 -6.75
C LEU A 174 33.52 5.76 -8.06
N THR A 175 33.23 7.06 -8.21
CA THR A 175 33.71 7.93 -9.29
C THR A 175 34.84 8.79 -8.80
#